data_978a07f69c045305852803962db21832
#
_entry.id   978a07f69c045305852803962db21832
#
_cell.length_a   1.000
_cell.length_b   1.000
_cell.length_c   1.000
_cell.angle_alpha   90.00
_cell.angle_beta   90.00
_cell.angle_gamma   90.00
#
_symmetry.space_group_name_H-M   'P 1'
#
loop_
_entity.id
_entity.type
_entity.pdbx_description
1 polymer ?
#
loop_
_entity_poly.entity_id
_entity_poly.type
_entity_poly.pdbx_seq_one_letter_code
_entity_poly.pdbx_strand_id
1 'polypeptide(L)'
;LIAAAMLLIVATAASLSRSGLAGLSTAMICATVLVRRGATPHGGPPRRAAAYLGVLGVAGALGVLIAVGPGAILGRFGASGVALADRLAIWHDTLPVLKDFWLSGTGVGTFQTSMAIYQRSNPEVIFNQAHNHYLQVAAEGGLLVGLPVGFALLAFARAAWRSVSADRSALYFIRAGAASGLAGVAVQSFWETGLTIPANAVLASVLAAAIVHLPARGPSAGR
;
A
#
# COMPACT_ATOMS: atom_id res chain seq x y z
N LEU A 1 -7.01 -3.52 20.87
CA LEU A 1 -6.90 -2.81 19.60
C LEU A 1 -5.76 -1.78 19.61
N ILE A 2 -5.72 -0.85 20.59
CA ILE A 2 -4.67 0.19 20.66
C ILE A 2 -3.29 -0.44 20.76
N ALA A 3 -3.09 -1.41 21.66
CA ALA A 3 -1.80 -2.09 21.81
C ALA A 3 -1.36 -2.81 20.51
N ALA A 4 -2.28 -3.46 19.79
CA ALA A 4 -2.00 -4.10 18.52
C ALA A 4 -1.62 -3.06 17.44
N ALA A 5 -2.34 -1.94 17.37
CA ALA A 5 -2.00 -0.85 16.46
C ALA A 5 -0.62 -0.26 16.76
N MET A 6 -0.30 -0.02 18.02
CA MET A 6 1.03 0.44 18.45
C MET A 6 2.12 -0.55 18.07
N LEU A 7 1.91 -1.84 18.33
CA LEU A 7 2.87 -2.88 17.97
C LEU A 7 3.16 -2.89 16.47
N LEU A 8 2.11 -2.80 15.63
CA LEU A 8 2.26 -2.77 14.16
C LEU A 8 2.98 -1.50 13.68
N ILE A 9 2.66 -0.35 14.26
CA ILE A 9 3.34 0.92 13.93
C ILE A 9 4.83 0.83 14.31
N VAL A 10 5.12 0.37 15.53
CA VAL A 10 6.49 0.21 16.01
C VAL A 10 7.25 -0.81 15.16
N ALA A 11 6.65 -1.96 14.86
CA ALA A 11 7.27 -2.98 14.01
C ALA A 11 7.58 -2.46 12.60
N THR A 12 6.63 -1.74 11.98
CA THR A 12 6.84 -1.14 10.66
C THR A 12 7.95 -0.09 10.69
N ALA A 13 7.96 0.74 11.70
CA ALA A 13 8.99 1.76 11.85
C ALA A 13 10.35 1.14 12.21
N ALA A 14 10.39 0.11 13.05
CA ALA A 14 11.61 -0.63 13.41
C ALA A 14 12.20 -1.43 12.23
N SER A 15 11.38 -1.78 11.24
CA SER A 15 11.88 -2.39 9.98
C SER A 15 12.78 -1.44 9.19
N LEU A 16 12.73 -0.13 9.47
CA LEU A 16 13.43 0.94 8.75
C LEU A 16 13.21 0.89 7.22
N SER A 17 12.11 0.27 6.81
CA SER A 17 11.69 0.23 5.41
C SER A 17 11.11 1.58 5.01
N ARG A 18 11.73 2.25 4.03
CA ARG A 18 11.25 3.56 3.53
C ARG A 18 9.90 3.45 2.86
N SER A 19 9.73 2.41 2.04
CA SER A 19 8.45 2.13 1.39
C SER A 19 7.38 1.83 2.44
N GLY A 20 7.72 1.07 3.48
CA GLY A 20 6.86 0.81 4.62
C GLY A 20 6.48 2.09 5.38
N LEU A 21 7.44 2.97 5.63
CA LEU A 21 7.19 4.27 6.28
C LEU A 21 6.33 5.19 5.41
N ALA A 22 6.57 5.25 4.09
CA ALA A 22 5.74 6.02 3.17
C ALA A 22 4.29 5.48 3.13
N GLY A 23 4.12 4.16 3.07
CA GLY A 23 2.81 3.51 3.12
C GLY A 23 2.10 3.76 4.45
N LEU A 24 2.79 3.61 5.58
CA LEU A 24 2.22 3.88 6.90
C LEU A 24 1.81 5.35 7.04
N SER A 25 2.66 6.29 6.63
CA SER A 25 2.36 7.73 6.66
C SER A 25 1.12 8.06 5.82
N THR A 26 1.03 7.49 4.62
CA THR A 26 -0.14 7.64 3.75
C THR A 26 -1.40 7.10 4.42
N ALA A 27 -1.33 5.89 4.98
CA ALA A 27 -2.47 5.29 5.69
C ALA A 27 -2.91 6.15 6.88
N MET A 28 -1.99 6.69 7.66
CA MET A 28 -2.30 7.55 8.81
C MET A 28 -2.90 8.90 8.39
N ILE A 29 -2.39 9.52 7.33
CA ILE A 29 -2.94 10.75 6.77
C ILE A 29 -4.37 10.51 6.28
N CYS A 30 -4.57 9.47 5.46
CA CYS A 30 -5.89 9.10 4.96
C CYS A 30 -6.86 8.80 6.11
N ALA A 31 -6.46 8.00 7.10
CA ALA A 31 -7.27 7.70 8.27
C ALA A 31 -7.67 8.97 9.04
N THR A 32 -6.72 9.88 9.25
CA THR A 32 -6.99 11.16 9.93
C THR A 32 -7.99 12.01 9.17
N VAL A 33 -7.85 12.12 7.85
CA VAL A 33 -8.77 12.86 6.98
C VAL A 33 -10.16 12.23 7.00
N LEU A 34 -10.26 10.91 6.86
CA LEU A 34 -11.54 10.21 6.84
C LEU A 34 -12.23 10.25 8.21
N VAL A 35 -11.49 10.05 9.29
CA VAL A 35 -12.05 10.17 10.65
C VAL A 35 -12.62 11.56 10.90
N ARG A 36 -11.95 12.62 10.42
CA ARG A 36 -12.46 14.00 10.54
C ARG A 36 -13.72 14.25 9.71
N ARG A 37 -13.91 13.52 8.59
CA ARG A 37 -15.11 13.63 7.73
C ARG A 37 -16.28 12.78 8.23
N GLY A 38 -16.03 11.77 9.04
CA GLY A 38 -17.05 10.88 9.58
C GLY A 38 -17.97 11.65 10.52
N ALA A 39 -19.14 12.06 10.04
CA ALA A 39 -20.20 12.58 10.88
C ALA A 39 -20.89 11.42 11.58
N THR A 40 -20.83 11.37 12.90
CA THR A 40 -21.67 10.45 13.68
C THR A 40 -23.06 11.04 13.83
N PRO A 41 -24.14 10.23 13.79
CA PRO A 41 -25.50 10.71 14.00
C PRO A 41 -25.73 11.38 15.37
N HIS A 42 -24.82 11.19 16.32
CA HIS A 42 -24.96 11.64 17.72
C HIS A 42 -23.86 12.61 18.18
N GLY A 43 -23.24 13.34 17.27
CA GLY A 43 -22.19 14.31 17.60
C GLY A 43 -20.95 14.05 16.76
N GLY A 44 -20.29 15.13 16.33
CA GLY A 44 -19.20 15.11 15.36
C GLY A 44 -18.08 14.10 15.66
N PRO A 45 -17.16 13.92 14.71
CA PRO A 45 -16.05 12.98 14.88
C PRO A 45 -15.36 13.31 16.18
N PRO A 46 -15.05 12.30 16.98
CA PRO A 46 -14.34 12.57 18.20
C PRO A 46 -13.01 13.23 17.79
N ARG A 47 -12.87 14.53 17.98
CA ARG A 47 -11.59 15.25 17.86
C ARG A 47 -10.49 14.46 18.58
N ARG A 48 -10.91 13.74 19.62
CA ARG A 48 -10.10 12.79 20.37
C ARG A 48 -9.56 11.64 19.52
N ALA A 49 -10.33 11.06 18.56
CA ALA A 49 -9.82 9.95 17.75
C ALA A 49 -8.71 10.40 16.77
N ALA A 50 -8.84 11.58 16.17
CA ALA A 50 -7.77 12.15 15.35
C ALA A 50 -6.53 12.50 16.20
N ALA A 51 -6.75 12.98 17.43
CA ALA A 51 -5.66 13.22 18.37
C ALA A 51 -4.98 11.90 18.80
N TYR A 52 -5.74 10.85 19.07
CA TYR A 52 -5.18 9.53 19.39
C TYR A 52 -4.34 8.95 18.24
N LEU A 53 -4.78 9.08 16.99
CA LEU A 53 -3.98 8.66 15.84
C LEU A 53 -2.67 9.46 15.74
N GLY A 54 -2.72 10.76 15.98
CA GLY A 54 -1.53 11.60 16.03
C GLY A 54 -0.58 11.18 17.16
N VAL A 55 -1.11 10.98 18.38
CA VAL A 55 -0.33 10.53 19.53
C VAL A 55 0.28 9.15 19.29
N LEU A 56 -0.47 8.21 18.71
CA LEU A 56 0.02 6.88 18.37
C LEU A 56 1.16 6.94 17.35
N GLY A 57 1.03 7.80 16.33
CA GLY A 57 2.08 8.02 15.33
C GLY A 57 3.37 8.58 15.95
N VAL A 58 3.24 9.60 16.80
CA VAL A 58 4.37 10.20 17.50
C VAL A 58 5.00 9.23 18.49
N ALA A 59 4.20 8.53 19.29
CA ALA A 59 4.69 7.54 20.25
C ALA A 59 5.39 6.36 19.55
N GLY A 60 4.86 5.91 18.39
CA GLY A 60 5.51 4.91 17.56
C GLY A 60 6.86 5.37 17.02
N ALA A 61 6.92 6.60 16.49
CA ALA A 61 8.16 7.18 15.99
C ALA A 61 9.21 7.34 17.08
N LEU A 62 8.82 7.82 18.25
CA LEU A 62 9.70 7.94 19.42
C LEU A 62 10.17 6.58 19.92
N GLY A 63 9.27 5.57 19.97
CA GLY A 63 9.62 4.21 20.35
C GLY A 63 10.70 3.60 19.46
N VAL A 64 10.62 3.85 18.13
CA VAL A 64 11.64 3.43 17.17
C VAL A 64 12.95 4.18 17.36
N LEU A 65 12.89 5.49 17.55
CA LEU A 65 14.08 6.31 17.79
C LEU A 65 14.86 5.82 19.03
N ILE A 66 14.13 5.44 20.07
CA ILE A 66 14.71 4.92 21.31
C ILE A 66 15.25 3.49 21.10
N ALA A 67 14.49 2.61 20.44
CA ALA A 67 14.83 1.20 20.31
C ALA A 67 16.00 0.95 19.32
N VAL A 68 16.04 1.71 18.22
CA VAL A 68 17.03 1.52 17.13
C VAL A 68 18.23 2.43 17.28
N GLY A 69 18.07 3.56 17.95
CA GLY A 69 19.08 4.59 18.10
C GLY A 69 19.26 5.49 16.87
N PRO A 70 19.61 6.77 17.09
CA PRO A 70 19.71 7.75 16.00
C PRO A 70 20.83 7.42 15.00
N GLY A 71 21.94 6.81 15.44
CA GLY A 71 23.05 6.46 14.59
C GLY A 71 22.72 5.39 13.53
N ALA A 72 21.95 4.36 13.90
CA ALA A 72 21.53 3.32 12.96
C ALA A 72 20.50 3.86 11.95
N ILE A 73 19.65 4.78 12.39
CA ILE A 73 18.67 5.47 11.52
C ILE A 73 19.42 6.34 10.51
N LEU A 74 20.34 7.18 10.96
CA LEU A 74 21.15 8.06 10.11
C LEU A 74 22.02 7.27 9.13
N GLY A 75 22.65 6.19 9.59
CA GLY A 75 23.45 5.30 8.74
C GLY A 75 22.65 4.66 7.62
N ARG A 76 21.43 4.19 7.90
CA ARG A 76 20.53 3.66 6.87
C ARG A 76 20.00 4.73 5.91
N PHE A 77 19.76 5.94 6.39
CA PHE A 77 19.42 7.05 5.52
C PHE A 77 20.62 7.50 4.67
N GLY A 78 21.84 7.40 5.15
CA GLY A 78 23.06 7.66 4.40
C GLY A 78 23.31 6.65 3.27
N ALA A 79 23.09 5.36 3.53
CA ALA A 79 23.20 4.29 2.52
C ALA A 79 22.10 4.32 1.44
N SER A 80 21.22 5.26 1.49
CA SER A 80 20.01 5.32 0.66
C SER A 80 20.25 5.68 -0.78
N GLY A 81 21.30 6.40 -1.08
CA GLY A 81 21.64 6.75 -2.45
C GLY A 81 21.91 5.48 -3.29
N VAL A 82 22.63 4.51 -2.74
CA VAL A 82 22.91 3.24 -3.41
C VAL A 82 21.63 2.46 -3.67
N ALA A 83 20.78 2.29 -2.66
CA ALA A 83 19.54 1.52 -2.81
C ALA A 83 18.54 2.17 -3.80
N LEU A 84 18.54 3.49 -3.94
CA LEU A 84 17.73 4.18 -4.95
C LEU A 84 18.36 4.04 -6.34
N ALA A 85 19.69 4.15 -6.45
CA ALA A 85 20.40 3.96 -7.70
C ALA A 85 20.18 2.55 -8.26
N ASP A 86 20.22 1.53 -7.39
CA ASP A 86 19.98 0.14 -7.79
C ASP A 86 18.55 -0.04 -8.33
N ARG A 87 17.54 0.55 -7.68
CA ARG A 87 16.16 0.50 -8.17
C ARG A 87 15.97 1.23 -9.50
N LEU A 88 16.58 2.39 -9.65
CA LEU A 88 16.55 3.14 -10.91
C LEU A 88 17.24 2.36 -12.04
N ALA A 89 18.33 1.65 -11.74
CA ALA A 89 19.00 0.78 -12.67
C ALA A 89 18.07 -0.37 -13.13
N ILE A 90 17.42 -1.05 -12.18
CA ILE A 90 16.42 -2.10 -12.48
C ILE A 90 15.30 -1.54 -13.36
N TRP A 91 14.77 -0.36 -13.02
CA TRP A 91 13.68 0.25 -13.79
C TRP A 91 14.15 0.62 -15.21
N HIS A 92 15.36 1.16 -15.34
CA HIS A 92 15.95 1.47 -16.62
C HIS A 92 16.12 0.20 -17.49
N ASP A 93 16.61 -0.90 -16.92
CA ASP A 93 16.77 -2.18 -17.61
C ASP A 93 15.42 -2.85 -17.94
N THR A 94 14.34 -2.46 -17.25
CA THR A 94 12.98 -2.95 -17.56
C THR A 94 12.35 -2.22 -18.75
N LEU A 95 12.78 -1.00 -19.10
CA LEU A 95 12.18 -0.24 -20.21
C LEU A 95 12.27 -0.95 -21.59
N PRO A 96 13.36 -1.57 -21.97
CA PRO A 96 13.41 -2.37 -23.21
C PRO A 96 12.41 -3.54 -23.20
N VAL A 97 12.22 -4.21 -22.05
CA VAL A 97 11.21 -5.27 -21.93
C VAL A 97 9.81 -4.72 -22.21
N LEU A 98 9.46 -3.57 -21.61
CA LEU A 98 8.18 -2.91 -21.88
C LEU A 98 8.00 -2.55 -23.35
N LYS A 99 9.08 -2.12 -24.01
CA LYS A 99 9.04 -1.74 -25.43
C LYS A 99 8.81 -2.95 -26.32
N ASP A 100 9.55 -4.04 -26.08
CA ASP A 100 9.52 -5.23 -26.96
C ASP A 100 8.25 -6.06 -26.70
N PHE A 101 7.73 -6.08 -25.48
CA PHE A 101 6.54 -6.85 -25.08
C PHE A 101 5.36 -5.97 -24.63
N TRP A 102 5.22 -4.76 -25.21
CA TRP A 102 4.23 -3.77 -24.78
C TRP A 102 2.79 -4.27 -24.76
N LEU A 103 2.45 -5.20 -25.66
CA LEU A 103 1.07 -5.70 -25.80
C LEU A 103 0.78 -6.85 -24.83
N SER A 104 1.58 -7.92 -24.88
CA SER A 104 1.32 -9.16 -24.14
C SER A 104 2.07 -9.27 -22.82
N GLY A 105 3.10 -8.44 -22.62
CA GLY A 105 4.09 -8.68 -21.57
C GLY A 105 4.89 -9.95 -21.85
N THR A 106 5.76 -10.30 -20.93
CA THR A 106 6.61 -11.49 -21.02
C THR A 106 5.98 -12.75 -20.41
N GLY A 107 4.85 -12.59 -19.73
CA GLY A 107 4.14 -13.62 -18.98
C GLY A 107 4.24 -13.41 -17.48
N VAL A 108 3.18 -13.78 -16.75
CA VAL A 108 3.11 -13.63 -15.30
C VAL A 108 4.19 -14.49 -14.62
N GLY A 109 4.97 -13.88 -13.72
CA GLY A 109 6.05 -14.55 -12.99
C GLY A 109 7.35 -14.72 -13.78
N THR A 110 7.49 -14.09 -14.96
CA THR A 110 8.67 -14.23 -15.81
C THR A 110 9.65 -13.06 -15.73
N PHE A 111 9.47 -12.15 -14.80
CA PHE A 111 10.34 -10.97 -14.66
C PHE A 111 11.83 -11.34 -14.55
N GLN A 112 12.16 -12.28 -13.68
CA GLN A 112 13.53 -12.76 -13.52
C GLN A 112 14.12 -13.34 -14.82
N THR A 113 13.32 -14.12 -15.57
CA THR A 113 13.76 -14.70 -16.83
C THR A 113 14.02 -13.60 -17.87
N SER A 114 13.18 -12.59 -17.91
CA SER A 114 13.36 -11.43 -18.79
C SER A 114 14.64 -10.65 -18.43
N MET A 115 14.90 -10.45 -17.12
CA MET A 115 16.09 -9.76 -16.65
C MET A 115 17.38 -10.53 -17.02
N ALA A 116 17.36 -11.85 -17.09
CA ALA A 116 18.51 -12.61 -17.56
C ALA A 116 18.96 -12.22 -18.98
N ILE A 117 18.07 -11.65 -19.80
CA ILE A 117 18.33 -11.23 -21.18
C ILE A 117 18.53 -9.72 -21.29
N TYR A 118 17.72 -8.95 -20.57
CA TYR A 118 17.62 -7.49 -20.74
C TYR A 118 18.46 -6.69 -19.74
N GLN A 119 18.86 -7.29 -18.63
CA GLN A 119 19.65 -6.62 -17.59
C GLN A 119 21.04 -6.24 -18.11
N ARG A 120 21.44 -5.00 -17.86
CA ARG A 120 22.74 -4.45 -18.25
C ARG A 120 23.47 -3.75 -17.12
N SER A 121 22.73 -3.28 -16.10
CA SER A 121 23.28 -2.42 -15.07
C SER A 121 24.20 -3.13 -14.08
N ASN A 122 23.96 -4.41 -13.79
CA ASN A 122 24.75 -5.19 -12.84
C ASN A 122 24.81 -6.67 -13.27
N PRO A 123 25.85 -7.09 -13.98
CA PRO A 123 25.96 -8.46 -14.51
C PRO A 123 26.21 -9.52 -13.43
N GLU A 124 26.56 -9.14 -12.22
CA GLU A 124 26.89 -10.09 -11.14
C GLU A 124 25.65 -10.63 -10.42
N VAL A 125 24.50 -9.94 -10.53
CA VAL A 125 23.26 -10.28 -9.84
C VAL A 125 22.11 -10.25 -10.81
N ILE A 126 21.29 -11.31 -10.86
CA ILE A 126 20.05 -11.29 -11.65
C ILE A 126 18.94 -10.71 -10.80
N PHE A 127 18.29 -9.66 -11.29
CA PHE A 127 17.16 -9.05 -10.63
C PHE A 127 15.91 -9.93 -10.77
N ASN A 128 15.37 -10.36 -9.64
CA ASN A 128 14.18 -11.21 -9.58
C ASN A 128 12.86 -10.43 -9.49
N GLN A 129 12.92 -9.14 -9.21
CA GLN A 129 11.76 -8.28 -9.03
C GLN A 129 12.08 -6.84 -9.46
N ALA A 130 11.07 -6.13 -9.96
CA ALA A 130 11.20 -4.72 -10.35
C ALA A 130 11.30 -3.77 -9.14
N HIS A 131 11.01 -4.22 -7.93
CA HIS A 131 10.79 -3.35 -6.76
C HIS A 131 9.84 -2.18 -7.05
N ASN A 132 8.90 -2.41 -7.92
CA ASN A 132 7.79 -1.54 -8.29
C ASN A 132 6.69 -2.43 -8.89
N HIS A 133 5.61 -2.61 -8.14
CA HIS A 133 4.56 -3.56 -8.51
C HIS A 133 3.87 -3.19 -9.82
N TYR A 134 3.68 -1.90 -10.06
CA TYR A 134 3.05 -1.41 -11.30
C TYR A 134 3.93 -1.68 -12.53
N LEU A 135 5.22 -1.42 -12.40
CA LEU A 135 6.20 -1.68 -13.45
C LEU A 135 6.32 -3.18 -13.75
N GLN A 136 6.32 -4.00 -12.71
CA GLN A 136 6.38 -5.46 -12.86
C GLN A 136 5.13 -6.00 -13.55
N VAL A 137 3.93 -5.55 -13.15
CA VAL A 137 2.69 -5.94 -13.82
C VAL A 137 2.69 -5.49 -15.29
N ALA A 138 3.21 -4.31 -15.58
CA ALA A 138 3.32 -3.83 -16.96
C ALA A 138 4.31 -4.66 -17.79
N ALA A 139 5.47 -5.04 -17.23
CA ALA A 139 6.47 -5.85 -17.92
C ALA A 139 5.99 -7.29 -18.17
N GLU A 140 5.33 -7.89 -17.17
CA GLU A 140 4.86 -9.28 -17.25
C GLU A 140 3.54 -9.41 -18.02
N GLY A 141 2.65 -8.43 -17.93
CA GLY A 141 1.28 -8.50 -18.48
C GLY A 141 1.00 -7.63 -19.70
N GLY A 142 1.88 -6.67 -19.98
CA GLY A 142 1.65 -5.71 -21.08
C GLY A 142 0.31 -4.97 -20.96
N LEU A 143 -0.19 -4.46 -22.09
CA LEU A 143 -1.51 -3.81 -22.14
C LEU A 143 -2.66 -4.80 -21.95
N LEU A 144 -2.51 -6.05 -22.37
CA LEU A 144 -3.57 -7.05 -22.25
C LEU A 144 -3.97 -7.33 -20.81
N VAL A 145 -3.03 -7.28 -19.87
CA VAL A 145 -3.31 -7.41 -18.44
C VAL A 145 -3.42 -6.03 -17.78
N GLY A 146 -2.56 -5.09 -18.15
CA GLY A 146 -2.50 -3.77 -17.52
C GLY A 146 -3.78 -2.97 -17.67
N LEU A 147 -4.44 -3.01 -18.84
CA LEU A 147 -5.70 -2.29 -19.04
C LEU A 147 -6.85 -2.84 -18.19
N PRO A 148 -7.19 -4.14 -18.21
CA PRO A 148 -8.22 -4.70 -17.34
C PRO A 148 -7.93 -4.44 -15.86
N VAL A 149 -6.69 -4.60 -15.41
CA VAL A 149 -6.28 -4.31 -14.01
C VAL A 149 -6.49 -2.82 -13.70
N GLY A 150 -6.06 -1.92 -14.58
CA GLY A 150 -6.28 -0.48 -14.44
C GLY A 150 -7.76 -0.12 -14.34
N PHE A 151 -8.61 -0.68 -15.20
CA PHE A 151 -10.07 -0.49 -15.13
C PHE A 151 -10.65 -1.04 -13.83
N ALA A 152 -10.22 -2.23 -13.39
CA ALA A 152 -10.69 -2.82 -12.14
C ALA A 152 -10.30 -1.96 -10.93
N LEU A 153 -9.08 -1.44 -10.88
CA LEU A 153 -8.61 -0.53 -9.84
C LEU A 153 -9.40 0.78 -9.83
N LEU A 154 -9.67 1.37 -11.00
CA LEU A 154 -10.48 2.58 -11.10
C LEU A 154 -11.94 2.35 -10.69
N ALA A 155 -12.53 1.23 -11.10
CA ALA A 155 -13.89 0.85 -10.71
C ALA A 155 -13.96 0.63 -9.20
N PHE A 156 -12.99 -0.09 -8.63
CA PHE A 156 -12.86 -0.29 -7.20
C PHE A 156 -12.69 1.04 -6.44
N ALA A 157 -11.78 1.91 -6.89
CA ALA A 157 -11.54 3.21 -6.25
C ALA A 157 -12.83 4.06 -6.23
N ARG A 158 -13.62 4.06 -7.33
CA ARG A 158 -14.92 4.72 -7.39
C ARG A 158 -15.94 4.10 -6.43
N ALA A 159 -16.02 2.77 -6.39
CA ALA A 159 -16.90 2.05 -5.49
C ALA A 159 -16.53 2.30 -4.02
N ALA A 160 -15.24 2.23 -3.69
CA ALA A 160 -14.72 2.52 -2.37
C ALA A 160 -15.03 3.96 -1.93
N TRP A 161 -14.79 4.92 -2.81
CA TRP A 161 -15.13 6.33 -2.55
C TRP A 161 -16.63 6.51 -2.27
N ARG A 162 -17.50 5.93 -3.08
CA ARG A 162 -18.95 6.00 -2.89
C ARG A 162 -19.37 5.34 -1.58
N SER A 163 -18.84 4.15 -1.28
CA SER A 163 -19.15 3.42 -0.06
C SER A 163 -18.75 4.20 1.18
N VAL A 164 -17.52 4.74 1.21
CA VAL A 164 -17.05 5.52 2.36
C VAL A 164 -17.79 6.87 2.46
N SER A 165 -18.01 7.56 1.34
CA SER A 165 -18.65 8.90 1.35
C SER A 165 -20.14 8.87 1.72
N ALA A 166 -20.84 7.80 1.36
CA ALA A 166 -22.27 7.64 1.63
C ALA A 166 -22.55 6.99 3.00
N ASP A 167 -21.55 6.36 3.62
CA ASP A 167 -21.75 5.63 4.87
C ASP A 167 -22.01 6.57 6.06
N ARG A 168 -23.10 6.29 6.78
CA ARG A 168 -23.46 6.97 8.03
C ARG A 168 -23.65 5.97 9.17
N SER A 169 -23.28 4.72 8.96
CA SER A 169 -23.40 3.63 9.93
C SER A 169 -22.19 3.55 10.87
N ALA A 170 -22.31 2.70 11.88
CA ALA A 170 -21.19 2.37 12.77
C ALA A 170 -20.01 1.69 12.03
N LEU A 171 -20.27 1.15 10.82
CA LEU A 171 -19.23 0.51 9.98
C LEU A 171 -18.32 1.53 9.27
N TYR A 172 -18.68 2.80 9.26
CA TYR A 172 -17.88 3.85 8.63
C TYR A 172 -16.41 3.80 9.00
N PHE A 173 -16.11 3.68 10.29
CA PHE A 173 -14.71 3.68 10.76
C PHE A 173 -13.93 2.44 10.32
N ILE A 174 -14.61 1.29 10.18
CA ILE A 174 -13.99 0.06 9.64
C ILE A 174 -13.66 0.28 8.16
N ARG A 175 -14.60 0.80 7.37
CA ARG A 175 -14.38 1.11 5.95
C ARG A 175 -13.30 2.17 5.74
N ALA A 176 -13.33 3.23 6.55
CA ALA A 176 -12.33 4.29 6.49
C ALA A 176 -10.92 3.76 6.83
N GLY A 177 -10.81 2.88 7.85
CA GLY A 177 -9.56 2.22 8.20
C GLY A 177 -9.06 1.31 7.08
N ALA A 178 -9.93 0.46 6.52
CA ALA A 178 -9.59 -0.43 5.41
C ALA A 178 -9.15 0.35 4.15
N ALA A 179 -9.87 1.44 3.81
CA ALA A 179 -9.52 2.30 2.68
C ALA A 179 -8.16 3.00 2.90
N SER A 180 -7.90 3.44 4.12
CA SER A 180 -6.61 4.05 4.48
C SER A 180 -5.47 3.05 4.38
N GLY A 181 -5.67 1.81 4.84
CA GLY A 181 -4.69 0.74 4.71
C GLY A 181 -4.37 0.41 3.25
N LEU A 182 -5.39 0.27 2.40
CA LEU A 182 -5.18 0.03 0.96
C LEU A 182 -4.51 1.20 0.26
N ALA A 183 -4.81 2.45 0.64
CA ALA A 183 -4.09 3.62 0.13
C ALA A 183 -2.59 3.55 0.48
N GLY A 184 -2.26 3.13 1.70
CA GLY A 184 -0.88 2.89 2.12
C GLY A 184 -0.20 1.81 1.29
N VAL A 185 -0.86 0.67 1.06
CA VAL A 185 -0.36 -0.42 0.20
C VAL A 185 -0.15 0.08 -1.23
N ALA A 186 -1.09 0.84 -1.79
CA ALA A 186 -0.94 1.39 -3.14
C ALA A 186 0.29 2.29 -3.28
N VAL A 187 0.55 3.16 -2.30
CA VAL A 187 1.75 4.00 -2.29
C VAL A 187 3.00 3.16 -2.11
N GLN A 188 3.02 2.20 -1.20
CA GLN A 188 4.16 1.31 -0.99
C GLN A 188 4.52 0.53 -2.26
N SER A 189 3.52 0.15 -3.06
CA SER A 189 3.67 -0.61 -4.31
C SER A 189 4.49 0.10 -5.40
N PHE A 190 4.76 1.40 -5.26
CA PHE A 190 5.71 2.10 -6.14
C PHE A 190 7.18 1.72 -5.88
N TRP A 191 7.49 1.16 -4.71
CA TRP A 191 8.87 0.79 -4.34
C TRP A 191 9.01 -0.67 -3.91
N GLU A 192 7.91 -1.42 -3.88
CA GLU A 192 7.91 -2.82 -3.46
C GLU A 192 6.92 -3.65 -4.26
N THR A 193 7.16 -4.96 -4.31
CA THR A 193 6.30 -5.95 -4.93
C THR A 193 5.56 -6.80 -3.89
N GLY A 194 5.25 -6.22 -2.74
CA GLY A 194 4.71 -6.92 -1.57
C GLY A 194 3.41 -7.69 -1.83
N LEU A 195 2.61 -7.30 -2.83
CA LEU A 195 1.38 -8.01 -3.20
C LEU A 195 1.63 -9.33 -3.96
N THR A 196 2.87 -9.61 -4.38
CA THR A 196 3.22 -10.95 -4.90
C THR A 196 3.27 -12.01 -3.81
N ILE A 197 3.34 -11.59 -2.54
CA ILE A 197 3.26 -12.49 -1.38
C ILE A 197 1.78 -12.81 -1.13
N PRO A 198 1.37 -14.11 -1.21
CA PRO A 198 -0.04 -14.49 -1.13
C PRO A 198 -0.75 -13.99 0.13
N ALA A 199 -0.08 -14.01 1.28
CA ALA A 199 -0.66 -13.53 2.53
C ALA A 199 -1.04 -12.05 2.47
N ASN A 200 -0.20 -11.22 1.84
CA ASN A 200 -0.47 -9.79 1.67
C ASN A 200 -1.61 -9.54 0.67
N ALA A 201 -1.66 -10.32 -0.41
CA ALA A 201 -2.74 -10.25 -1.39
C ALA A 201 -4.09 -10.63 -0.77
N VAL A 202 -4.13 -11.69 0.05
CA VAL A 202 -5.35 -12.09 0.79
C VAL A 202 -5.78 -10.99 1.74
N LEU A 203 -4.86 -10.41 2.52
CA LEU A 203 -5.18 -9.31 3.43
C LEU A 203 -5.72 -8.09 2.68
N ALA A 204 -5.09 -7.71 1.56
CA ALA A 204 -5.56 -6.62 0.72
C ALA A 204 -6.98 -6.90 0.16
N SER A 205 -7.25 -8.14 -0.24
CA SER A 205 -8.58 -8.56 -0.71
C SER A 205 -9.64 -8.49 0.38
N VAL A 206 -9.32 -8.90 1.61
CA VAL A 206 -10.21 -8.77 2.77
C VAL A 206 -10.51 -7.30 3.07
N LEU A 207 -9.50 -6.43 3.05
CA LEU A 207 -9.69 -4.99 3.24
C LEU A 207 -10.56 -4.40 2.12
N ALA A 208 -10.33 -4.79 0.86
CA ALA A 208 -11.13 -4.36 -0.27
C ALA A 208 -12.60 -4.78 -0.13
N ALA A 209 -12.84 -6.03 0.26
CA ALA A 209 -14.19 -6.53 0.52
C ALA A 209 -14.88 -5.77 1.66
N ALA A 210 -14.17 -5.47 2.74
CA ALA A 210 -14.72 -4.71 3.88
C ALA A 210 -15.16 -3.30 3.48
N ILE A 211 -14.49 -2.67 2.52
CA ILE A 211 -14.86 -1.33 2.03
C ILE A 211 -16.16 -1.35 1.25
N VAL A 212 -16.33 -2.33 0.35
CA VAL A 212 -17.48 -2.36 -0.58
C VAL A 212 -18.64 -3.22 -0.06
N HIS A 213 -18.46 -3.92 1.07
CA HIS A 213 -19.50 -4.75 1.66
C HIS A 213 -20.76 -3.95 1.96
N LEU A 214 -21.90 -4.41 1.43
CA LEU A 214 -23.21 -3.87 1.75
C LEU A 214 -23.81 -4.74 2.86
N PRO A 215 -24.23 -4.15 4.00
CA PRO A 215 -24.95 -4.92 5.01
C PRO A 215 -26.23 -5.50 4.37
N ALA A 216 -26.52 -6.78 4.67
CA ALA A 216 -27.76 -7.39 4.26
C ALA A 216 -28.94 -6.48 4.71
N ARG A 217 -29.84 -6.16 3.80
CA ARG A 217 -31.09 -5.47 4.18
C ARG A 217 -31.82 -6.43 5.13
N GLY A 218 -31.99 -6.03 6.37
CA GLY A 218 -32.86 -6.75 7.30
C GLY A 218 -34.23 -6.94 6.65
N PRO A 219 -34.97 -8.02 7.01
CA PRO A 219 -36.33 -8.20 6.53
C PRO A 219 -37.08 -6.89 6.79
N SER A 220 -37.67 -6.32 5.73
CA SER A 220 -38.53 -5.16 5.86
C SER A 220 -39.61 -5.53 6.87
N ALA A 221 -39.59 -4.90 8.06
CA ALA A 221 -40.69 -5.02 8.97
C ALA A 221 -41.93 -4.60 8.19
N GLY A 222 -42.74 -5.58 7.82
CA GLY A 222 -43.97 -5.35 7.09
C GLY A 222 -44.82 -4.35 7.87
N ARG A 223 -45.27 -3.34 7.15
CA ARG A 223 -46.32 -2.43 7.62
C ARG A 223 -47.63 -3.17 7.58
#